data_b7b56b7c18087cee8782d823a0d0fdf1
#
_entry.id   b7b56b7c18087cee8782d823a0d0fdf1
#
_cell.length_a   1.000
_cell.length_b   1.000
_cell.length_c   1.000
_cell.angle_alpha   90.00
_cell.angle_beta   90.00
_cell.angle_gamma   90.00
#
_symmetry.space_group_name_H-M   'P 1'
#
loop_
_entity.id
_entity.type
_entity.pdbx_description
1 polymer ?
#
loop_
_entity_poly.entity_id
_entity_poly.type
_entity_poly.pdbx_seq_one_letter_code
_entity_poly.pdbx_strand_id
1 'polypeptide(L)'
;MKTKNSSIAWWERPFIRDYGMIFVLLLLVAFFSIATLKEQFPIGEDAGKQVANEIVNQCGVGARVLVVTRDTAGDVLFANATADSLEKAGAQVLANVNGAAPDAKQAIEKIIAEGKQIDAIAANDVTAKWTVF
;
A
#
# COMPACT_ATOMS: atom_id res chain seq x y z
N MET A 1 -24.80 -35.34 -51.20
CA MET A 1 -25.03 -35.13 -49.75
C MET A 1 -24.32 -33.84 -49.37
N LYS A 2 -25.08 -32.83 -49.09
CA LYS A 2 -24.53 -31.57 -48.58
C LYS A 2 -24.39 -31.71 -47.07
N THR A 3 -23.20 -31.92 -46.56
CA THR A 3 -22.90 -31.72 -45.16
C THR A 3 -22.99 -30.22 -44.91
N LYS A 4 -24.13 -29.83 -44.37
CA LYS A 4 -24.32 -28.47 -43.88
C LYS A 4 -23.47 -28.35 -42.61
N ASN A 5 -22.24 -27.88 -42.77
CA ASN A 5 -21.48 -27.36 -41.62
C ASN A 5 -22.23 -26.17 -41.09
N SER A 6 -23.23 -26.44 -40.29
CA SER A 6 -23.83 -25.39 -39.45
C SER A 6 -22.86 -25.12 -38.33
N SER A 7 -21.84 -24.36 -38.58
CA SER A 7 -21.20 -23.60 -37.53
C SER A 7 -22.25 -22.57 -37.06
N ILE A 8 -23.23 -23.05 -36.35
CA ILE A 8 -24.12 -22.18 -35.59
C ILE A 8 -23.20 -21.48 -34.63
N ALA A 9 -22.92 -20.20 -34.93
CA ALA A 9 -22.14 -19.40 -34.04
C ALA A 9 -22.75 -19.54 -32.64
N TRP A 10 -21.99 -20.04 -31.69
CA TRP A 10 -22.43 -20.31 -30.32
C TRP A 10 -23.04 -19.08 -29.65
N TRP A 11 -22.76 -17.91 -30.21
CA TRP A 11 -23.31 -16.61 -29.82
C TRP A 11 -24.75 -16.35 -30.33
N GLU A 12 -25.22 -17.10 -31.35
CA GLU A 12 -26.62 -17.00 -31.85
C GLU A 12 -27.60 -17.84 -31.04
N ARG A 13 -27.16 -18.51 -30.02
CA ARG A 13 -28.06 -19.25 -29.14
C ARG A 13 -28.98 -18.26 -28.43
N PRO A 14 -30.29 -18.52 -28.38
CA PRO A 14 -31.27 -17.67 -27.69
C PRO A 14 -30.90 -17.41 -26.24
N PHE A 15 -30.08 -18.28 -25.66
CA PHE A 15 -29.53 -18.18 -24.33
C PHE A 15 -28.69 -16.91 -24.11
N ILE A 16 -27.86 -16.52 -25.07
CA ILE A 16 -27.03 -15.32 -24.99
C ILE A 16 -27.86 -14.07 -25.18
N ARG A 17 -28.93 -14.15 -25.99
CA ARG A 17 -29.80 -13.01 -26.25
C ARG A 17 -30.71 -12.71 -25.03
N ASP A 18 -31.19 -13.74 -24.35
CA ASP A 18 -32.05 -13.57 -23.19
C ASP A 18 -31.28 -13.25 -21.90
N TYR A 19 -30.06 -13.75 -21.78
CA TYR A 19 -29.21 -13.54 -20.62
C TYR A 19 -28.06 -12.54 -20.86
N GLY A 20 -27.99 -11.93 -22.03
CA GLY A 20 -26.95 -10.96 -22.38
C GLY A 20 -26.86 -9.78 -21.41
N MET A 21 -28.02 -9.30 -20.94
CA MET A 21 -28.08 -8.24 -19.93
C MET A 21 -27.50 -8.66 -18.59
N ILE A 22 -27.79 -9.88 -18.15
CA ILE A 22 -27.25 -10.45 -16.90
C ILE A 22 -25.74 -10.66 -17.03
N PHE A 23 -25.28 -11.12 -18.18
CA PHE A 23 -23.87 -11.32 -18.45
C PHE A 23 -23.07 -10.00 -18.44
N VAL A 24 -23.60 -8.95 -19.05
CA VAL A 24 -23.03 -7.61 -19.02
C VAL A 24 -22.99 -7.06 -17.60
N LEU A 25 -24.05 -7.25 -16.83
CA LEU A 25 -24.11 -6.85 -15.43
C LEU A 25 -23.05 -7.57 -14.58
N LEU A 26 -22.91 -8.88 -14.74
CA LEU A 26 -21.87 -9.67 -14.04
C LEU A 26 -20.47 -9.23 -14.43
N LEU A 27 -20.24 -8.92 -15.70
CA LEU A 27 -18.95 -8.44 -16.19
C LEU A 27 -18.62 -7.05 -15.61
N LEU A 28 -19.61 -6.16 -15.52
CA LEU A 28 -19.48 -4.86 -14.86
C LEU A 28 -19.17 -5.01 -13.37
N VAL A 29 -19.90 -5.86 -12.65
CA VAL A 29 -19.66 -6.12 -11.23
C VAL A 29 -18.25 -6.69 -11.02
N ALA A 30 -17.83 -7.65 -11.84
CA ALA A 30 -16.47 -8.19 -11.77
C ALA A 30 -15.41 -7.12 -12.05
N PHE A 31 -15.61 -6.29 -13.05
CA PHE A 31 -14.70 -5.20 -13.40
C PHE A 31 -14.57 -4.18 -12.26
N PHE A 32 -15.69 -3.70 -11.72
CA PHE A 32 -15.67 -2.77 -10.61
C PHE A 32 -15.12 -3.39 -9.33
N SER A 33 -15.38 -4.68 -9.09
CA SER A 33 -14.82 -5.40 -7.95
C SER A 33 -13.30 -5.46 -8.03
N ILE A 34 -12.73 -5.76 -9.18
CA ILE A 34 -11.27 -5.79 -9.39
C ILE A 34 -10.69 -4.37 -9.31
N ALA A 35 -11.34 -3.37 -9.88
CA ALA A 35 -10.91 -1.99 -9.82
C ALA A 35 -10.90 -1.47 -8.38
N THR A 36 -11.94 -1.77 -7.60
CA THR A 36 -12.06 -1.38 -6.19
C THR A 36 -11.01 -2.08 -5.32
N LEU A 37 -10.73 -3.35 -5.59
CA LEU A 37 -9.67 -4.07 -4.86
C LEU A 37 -8.28 -3.47 -5.07
N LYS A 38 -8.01 -2.88 -6.22
CA LYS A 38 -6.73 -2.21 -6.49
C LYS A 38 -6.58 -0.87 -5.75
N GLU A 39 -7.68 -0.25 -5.39
CA GLU A 39 -7.68 1.02 -4.66
C GLU A 39 -7.73 0.85 -3.13
N GLN A 40 -7.82 -0.37 -2.64
CA GLN A 40 -7.66 -0.61 -1.22
C GLN A 40 -6.20 -0.41 -0.85
N PHE A 41 -5.92 0.77 -0.29
CA PHE A 41 -4.63 1.00 0.34
C PHE A 41 -4.45 -0.03 1.45
N PRO A 42 -3.37 -0.80 1.43
CA PRO A 42 -3.09 -1.73 2.51
C PRO A 42 -3.03 -0.96 3.82
N ILE A 43 -3.60 -1.54 4.87
CA ILE A 43 -3.65 -0.94 6.21
C ILE A 43 -2.82 -1.81 7.15
N GLY A 44 -2.27 -1.21 8.18
CA GLY A 44 -1.54 -1.94 9.22
C GLY A 44 -0.26 -2.58 8.71
N GLU A 45 -0.09 -3.85 8.96
CA GLU A 45 1.16 -4.58 8.69
C GLU A 45 1.55 -4.63 7.20
N ASP A 46 0.60 -4.88 6.32
CA ASP A 46 0.87 -4.95 4.87
C ASP A 46 1.26 -3.59 4.29
N ALA A 47 0.65 -2.52 4.78
CA ALA A 47 1.04 -1.16 4.44
C ALA A 47 2.48 -0.86 4.87
N GLY A 48 2.84 -1.28 6.07
CA GLY A 48 4.20 -1.11 6.59
C GLY A 48 5.26 -1.81 5.74
N LYS A 49 4.98 -3.04 5.30
CA LYS A 49 5.87 -3.78 4.40
C LYS A 49 6.03 -3.10 3.04
N GLN A 50 4.95 -2.56 2.47
CA GLN A 50 5.00 -1.85 1.19
C GLN A 50 5.82 -0.57 1.29
N VAL A 51 5.60 0.23 2.32
CA VAL A 51 6.35 1.47 2.55
C VAL A 51 7.84 1.17 2.74
N ALA A 52 8.18 0.14 3.50
CA ALA A 52 9.57 -0.26 3.68
C ALA A 52 10.25 -0.66 2.36
N ASN A 53 9.57 -1.46 1.53
CA ASN A 53 10.07 -1.83 0.22
C ASN A 53 10.25 -0.62 -0.70
N GLU A 54 9.31 0.30 -0.70
CA GLU A 54 9.39 1.53 -1.50
C GLU A 54 10.59 2.39 -1.08
N ILE A 55 10.80 2.58 0.22
CA ILE A 55 11.94 3.34 0.75
C ILE A 55 13.26 2.69 0.35
N VAL A 56 13.40 1.38 0.48
CA VAL A 56 14.61 0.68 0.09
C VAL A 56 14.86 0.75 -1.42
N ASN A 57 13.81 0.70 -2.22
CA ASN A 57 13.91 0.84 -3.68
C ASN A 57 14.34 2.25 -4.10
N GLN A 58 13.88 3.29 -3.40
CA GLN A 58 14.20 4.68 -3.73
C GLN A 58 15.52 5.15 -3.10
N CYS A 59 15.76 4.81 -1.86
CA CYS A 59 16.93 5.32 -1.08
C CYS A 59 18.09 4.34 -1.01
N GLY A 60 17.86 3.07 -1.36
CA GLY A 60 18.87 2.02 -1.33
C GLY A 60 19.05 1.34 0.03
N VAL A 61 19.90 0.31 0.04
CA VAL A 61 20.30 -0.40 1.25
C VAL A 61 21.16 0.51 2.12
N GLY A 62 20.91 0.52 3.43
CA GLY A 62 21.64 1.39 4.37
C GLY A 62 21.00 2.78 4.55
N ALA A 63 19.83 3.04 3.94
CA ALA A 63 19.06 4.25 4.17
C ALA A 63 18.73 4.43 5.65
N ARG A 64 18.85 5.67 6.13
CA ARG A 64 18.50 6.04 7.51
C ARG A 64 17.07 6.55 7.55
N VAL A 65 16.22 5.81 8.21
CA VAL A 65 14.77 6.03 8.18
C VAL A 65 14.23 6.36 9.57
N LEU A 66 13.41 7.38 9.63
CA LEU A 66 12.59 7.71 10.80
C LEU A 66 11.16 7.20 10.56
N VAL A 67 10.64 6.39 11.47
CA VAL A 67 9.25 5.92 11.41
C VAL A 67 8.40 6.78 12.34
N VAL A 68 7.32 7.36 11.82
CA VAL A 68 6.44 8.27 12.57
C VAL A 68 4.99 7.86 12.38
N THR A 69 4.33 7.49 13.46
CA THR A 69 2.91 7.12 13.48
C THR A 69 2.22 7.67 14.72
N ARG A 70 0.89 7.59 14.73
CA ARG A 70 0.12 7.89 15.95
C ARG A 70 0.17 6.70 16.91
N ASP A 71 -0.17 6.96 18.17
CA ASP A 71 -0.32 5.92 19.19
C ASP A 71 -1.72 5.27 19.10
N THR A 72 -1.98 4.59 18.00
CA THR A 72 -3.19 3.77 17.79
C THR A 72 -2.78 2.35 17.46
N ALA A 73 -3.61 1.36 17.82
CA ALA A 73 -3.28 -0.05 17.61
C ALA A 73 -2.93 -0.39 16.15
N GLY A 74 -3.68 0.16 15.18
CA GLY A 74 -3.41 -0.04 13.76
C GLY A 74 -2.13 0.63 13.29
N ASP A 75 -1.86 1.83 13.77
CA ASP A 75 -0.66 2.59 13.41
C ASP A 75 0.60 1.97 14.03
N VAL A 76 0.50 1.41 15.24
CA VAL A 76 1.59 0.68 15.88
C VAL A 76 1.95 -0.59 15.10
N LEU A 77 0.95 -1.33 14.59
CA LEU A 77 1.19 -2.48 13.71
C LEU A 77 1.89 -2.06 12.42
N PHE A 78 1.47 -0.98 11.82
CA PHE A 78 2.13 -0.39 10.66
C PHE A 78 3.59 -0.02 10.96
N ALA A 79 3.83 0.68 12.05
CA ALA A 79 5.16 1.14 12.45
C ALA A 79 6.12 -0.04 12.70
N ASN A 80 5.67 -1.06 13.44
CA ASN A 80 6.46 -2.24 13.72
C ASN A 80 6.79 -3.02 12.45
N ALA A 81 5.81 -3.24 11.58
CA ALA A 81 6.01 -3.92 10.32
C ALA A 81 6.96 -3.15 9.38
N THR A 82 6.86 -1.83 9.36
CA THR A 82 7.78 -0.96 8.59
C THR A 82 9.21 -1.08 9.14
N ALA A 83 9.38 -0.95 10.44
CA ALA A 83 10.70 -1.06 11.08
C ALA A 83 11.34 -2.43 10.84
N ASP A 84 10.61 -3.52 11.07
CA ASP A 84 11.10 -4.87 10.86
C ASP A 84 11.49 -5.14 9.40
N SER A 85 10.67 -4.66 8.46
CA SER A 85 10.93 -4.84 7.03
C SER A 85 12.13 -4.01 6.56
N LEU A 86 12.31 -2.80 7.09
CA LEU A 86 13.48 -1.96 6.81
C LEU A 86 14.76 -2.60 7.32
N GLU A 87 14.76 -3.10 8.54
CA GLU A 87 15.92 -3.78 9.13
C GLU A 87 16.29 -5.04 8.37
N LYS A 88 15.30 -5.86 7.98
CA LYS A 88 15.52 -7.06 7.16
C LYS A 88 16.08 -6.74 5.78
N ALA A 89 15.72 -5.58 5.22
CA ALA A 89 16.22 -5.11 3.93
C ALA A 89 17.58 -4.41 4.03
N GLY A 90 18.14 -4.26 5.22
CA GLY A 90 19.44 -3.64 5.44
C GLY A 90 19.41 -2.12 5.64
N ALA A 91 18.24 -1.52 5.77
CA ALA A 91 18.10 -0.11 6.13
C ALA A 91 18.27 0.09 7.64
N GLN A 92 18.61 1.30 8.05
CA GLN A 92 18.78 1.67 9.44
C GLN A 92 17.58 2.46 9.95
N VAL A 93 16.86 1.95 10.92
CA VAL A 93 15.80 2.66 11.62
C VAL A 93 16.40 3.51 12.71
N LEU A 94 16.36 4.83 12.55
CA LEU A 94 16.93 5.78 13.52
C LEU A 94 16.06 5.91 14.77
N ALA A 95 14.77 5.97 14.59
CA ALA A 95 13.78 5.99 15.66
C ALA A 95 12.42 5.53 15.15
N ASN A 96 11.60 5.03 16.06
CA ASN A 96 10.19 4.70 15.82
C ASN A 96 9.36 5.53 16.80
N VAL A 97 8.70 6.57 16.28
CA VAL A 97 7.92 7.52 17.07
C VAL A 97 6.43 7.19 16.91
N ASN A 98 5.81 6.80 18.01
CA ASN A 98 4.37 6.58 18.08
C ASN A 98 3.76 7.63 19.01
N GLY A 99 3.17 8.68 18.45
CA GLY A 99 2.66 9.77 19.27
C GLY A 99 2.05 10.90 18.46
N ALA A 100 2.23 12.12 18.94
CA ALA A 100 1.72 13.33 18.32
C ALA A 100 2.81 14.07 17.52
N ALA A 101 2.40 15.08 16.76
CA ALA A 101 3.32 15.89 15.96
C ALA A 101 4.49 16.53 16.76
N PRO A 102 4.30 17.00 17.99
CA PRO A 102 5.40 17.48 18.83
C PRO A 102 6.45 16.41 19.13
N ASP A 103 6.03 15.17 19.34
CA ASP A 103 6.95 14.05 19.61
C ASP A 103 7.82 13.73 18.40
N ALA A 104 7.24 13.77 17.21
CA ALA A 104 7.96 13.64 15.97
C ALA A 104 8.99 14.76 15.78
N LYS A 105 8.61 15.99 16.08
CA LYS A 105 9.52 17.14 16.02
C LYS A 105 10.72 16.98 16.95
N GLN A 106 10.48 16.60 18.20
CA GLN A 106 11.54 16.35 19.17
C GLN A 106 12.50 15.23 18.73
N ALA A 107 11.97 14.17 18.15
CA ALA A 107 12.78 13.07 17.64
C ALA A 107 13.67 13.54 16.49
N ILE A 108 13.14 14.34 15.55
CA ILE A 108 13.91 14.93 14.45
C ILE A 108 15.02 15.85 14.97
N GLU A 109 14.68 16.75 15.87
CA GLU A 109 15.65 17.67 16.48
C GLU A 109 16.77 16.93 17.21
N LYS A 110 16.45 15.87 17.93
CA LYS A 110 17.43 15.01 18.60
C LYS A 110 18.35 14.31 17.63
N ILE A 111 17.82 13.73 16.55
CA ILE A 111 18.59 13.05 15.51
C ILE A 111 19.56 14.03 14.83
N ILE A 112 19.11 15.24 14.52
CA ILE A 112 19.94 16.30 13.93
C ILE A 112 21.01 16.77 14.92
N ALA A 113 20.68 16.93 16.19
CA ALA A 113 21.62 17.32 17.24
C ALA A 113 22.72 16.25 17.46
N GLU A 114 22.41 14.97 17.22
CA GLU A 114 23.40 13.88 17.22
C GLU A 114 24.28 13.83 15.97
N GLY A 115 24.08 14.74 15.02
CA GLY A 115 24.81 14.79 13.75
C GLY A 115 24.43 13.72 12.74
N LYS A 116 23.29 13.06 12.94
CA LYS A 116 22.75 12.05 12.03
C LYS A 116 21.89 12.71 10.95
N GLN A 117 21.92 12.14 9.76
CA GLN A 117 21.03 12.55 8.66
C GLN A 117 19.87 11.58 8.54
N ILE A 118 18.72 12.09 8.15
CA ILE A 118 17.52 11.31 7.83
C ILE A 118 17.41 11.25 6.31
N ASP A 119 17.44 10.06 5.74
CA ASP A 119 17.33 9.86 4.29
C ASP A 119 15.87 9.71 3.86
N ALA A 120 15.01 9.15 4.72
CA ALA A 120 13.60 9.02 4.49
C ALA A 120 12.80 9.03 5.80
N ILE A 121 11.53 9.41 5.70
CA ILE A 121 10.56 9.36 6.79
C ILE A 121 9.42 8.42 6.36
N ALA A 122 9.22 7.35 7.11
CA ALA A 122 8.10 6.46 6.92
C ALA A 122 6.92 6.95 7.77
N ALA A 123 5.85 7.35 7.12
CA ALA A 123 4.65 7.87 7.76
C ALA A 123 3.40 7.28 7.10
N ASN A 124 2.30 7.24 7.83
CA ASN A 124 1.02 6.90 7.24
C ASN A 124 0.35 8.15 6.64
N ASP A 125 -0.81 7.98 6.00
CA ASP A 125 -1.56 9.06 5.34
C ASP A 125 -1.97 10.22 6.25
N VAL A 126 -2.03 9.97 7.54
CA VAL A 126 -2.36 11.00 8.56
C VAL A 126 -1.12 11.74 9.01
N THR A 127 -0.08 11.02 9.39
CA THR A 127 1.16 11.62 9.91
C THR A 127 1.98 12.30 8.83
N ALA A 128 1.88 11.83 7.58
CA ALA A 128 2.52 12.49 6.44
C ALA A 128 2.00 13.92 6.16
N LYS A 129 0.83 14.26 6.68
CA LYS A 129 0.24 15.60 6.55
C LYS A 129 0.63 16.56 7.68
N TRP A 130 1.43 16.11 8.62
CA TRP A 130 1.91 16.99 9.68
C TRP A 130 2.92 18.02 9.14
N THR A 131 2.81 19.25 9.60
CA THR A 131 3.65 20.38 9.17
C THR A 131 5.05 20.38 9.80
N VAL A 132 5.47 19.28 10.41
CA VAL A 132 6.78 19.13 11.05
C VAL A 132 7.88 18.59 10.13
N PHE A 133 7.50 18.18 8.91
CA PHE A 133 8.39 17.62 7.90
C PHE A 133 8.74 18.63 6.81
#